data_31ed7c3c47729f84063efc8c74ba86af
#
_entry.id   31ed7c3c47729f84063efc8c74ba86af
#
_cell.length_a   1.000
_cell.length_b   1.000
_cell.length_c   1.000
_cell.angle_alpha   90.00
_cell.angle_beta   90.00
_cell.angle_gamma   90.00
#
_symmetry.space_group_name_H-M   'P 1'
#
loop_
_entity.id
_entity.type
_entity.pdbx_description
1 polymer ?
#
loop_
_entity_poly.entity_id
_entity_poly.type
_entity_poly.pdbx_seq_one_letter_code
_entity_poly.pdbx_strand_id
1 'polypeptide(L)' 'MEHTVTIYTTPMCSWCQVAKQHLGAHSVAFEEVDVSSDMTRAREMIEKSGQYGVPVIDIDGKIVIGFDRARIDSLLGLG' A
#
# COMPACT_ATOMS: atom_id res chain seq x y z
N MET A 1 6.22 10.77 -14.37
CA MET A 1 4.76 10.82 -14.26
C MET A 1 4.35 10.46 -12.85
N GLU A 2 3.32 11.11 -12.36
CA GLU A 2 2.84 10.88 -11.01
C GLU A 2 1.96 9.64 -10.97
N HIS A 3 2.11 8.89 -9.89
CA HIS A 3 1.26 7.74 -9.59
C HIS A 3 0.36 8.07 -8.41
N THR A 4 -0.83 7.49 -8.40
CA THR A 4 -1.72 7.57 -7.25
C THR A 4 -1.52 6.32 -6.42
N VAL A 5 -0.92 6.48 -5.25
CA VAL A 5 -0.56 5.36 -4.38
C VAL A 5 -1.27 5.49 -3.05
N THR A 6 -1.97 4.43 -2.64
CA THR A 6 -2.60 4.34 -1.33
C THR A 6 -2.08 3.09 -0.65
N ILE A 7 -1.60 3.23 0.57
CA ILE A 7 -1.17 2.10 1.38
C ILE A 7 -2.08 1.93 2.58
N TYR A 8 -2.68 0.76 2.70
CA TYR A 8 -3.54 0.39 3.83
C TYR A 8 -2.67 -0.29 4.87
N THR A 9 -2.67 0.27 6.09
CA THR A 9 -1.74 -0.13 7.15
C THR A 9 -2.45 -0.33 8.48
N THR A 10 -1.70 -0.81 9.47
CA THR A 10 -2.06 -0.73 10.87
C THR A 10 -0.82 -0.28 11.65
N PRO A 11 -1.00 0.30 12.88
CA PRO A 11 0.15 0.80 13.63
C PRO A 11 1.18 -0.26 14.02
N MET A 12 0.76 -1.52 14.12
CA MET A 12 1.64 -2.60 14.58
C MET A 12 2.21 -3.45 13.45
N CYS A 13 2.12 -3.00 12.22
CA CYS A 13 2.53 -3.78 11.06
C CYS A 13 3.97 -3.46 10.67
N SER A 14 4.88 -4.41 10.88
CA SER A 14 6.29 -4.24 10.51
C SER A 14 6.48 -4.13 9.01
N TRP A 15 5.78 -4.95 8.22
CA TRP A 15 5.90 -4.92 6.77
C TRP A 15 5.30 -3.64 6.18
N CYS A 16 4.31 -3.05 6.85
CA CYS A 16 3.80 -1.74 6.45
C CYS A 16 4.89 -0.67 6.58
N GLN A 17 5.69 -0.73 7.64
CA GLN A 17 6.80 0.20 7.83
C GLN A 17 7.84 0.03 6.73
N VAL A 18 8.18 -1.21 6.39
CA VAL A 18 9.13 -1.50 5.31
C VAL A 18 8.61 -0.94 3.98
N ALA A 19 7.33 -1.15 3.68
CA ALA A 19 6.73 -0.65 2.45
C ALA A 19 6.76 0.88 2.40
N LYS A 20 6.42 1.55 3.49
CA LYS A 20 6.46 3.01 3.55
C LYS A 20 7.88 3.55 3.38
N GLN A 21 8.86 2.91 4.00
CA GLN A 21 10.26 3.29 3.86
C GLN A 21 10.73 3.15 2.42
N HIS A 22 10.35 2.07 1.76
CA HIS A 22 10.72 1.83 0.37
C HIS A 22 10.14 2.92 -0.55
N LEU A 23 8.86 3.23 -0.38
CA LEU A 23 8.22 4.28 -1.17
C LEU A 23 8.87 5.65 -0.91
N GLY A 24 9.14 5.96 0.35
CA GLY A 24 9.78 7.22 0.73
C GLY A 24 11.20 7.33 0.18
N ALA A 25 11.96 6.24 0.18
CA ALA A 25 13.32 6.23 -0.34
C ALA A 25 13.38 6.53 -1.85
N HIS A 26 12.30 6.21 -2.57
CA HIS A 26 12.19 6.49 -4.00
C HIS A 26 11.39 7.76 -4.30
N SER A 27 11.13 8.56 -3.27
CA SER A 27 10.39 9.83 -3.40
C SER A 27 8.98 9.64 -3.98
N VAL A 28 8.35 8.51 -3.69
CA VAL A 28 6.99 8.23 -4.13
C VAL A 28 6.01 8.75 -3.10
N ALA A 29 5.16 9.70 -3.48
CA ALA A 29 4.12 10.20 -2.60
C ALA A 29 3.01 9.14 -2.47
N PHE A 30 2.47 8.99 -1.27
CA PHE A 30 1.40 8.03 -1.03
C PHE A 30 0.48 8.53 0.08
N GLU A 31 -0.76 8.04 0.03
CA GLU A 31 -1.72 8.22 1.11
C GLU A 31 -1.63 7.00 2.04
N GLU A 32 -1.44 7.25 3.32
CA GLU A 32 -1.45 6.17 4.32
C GLU A 32 -2.81 6.09 4.97
N VAL A 33 -3.42 4.90 4.98
CA VAL A 33 -4.74 4.68 5.57
C VAL A 33 -4.62 3.66 6.68
N ASP A 34 -4.90 4.08 7.91
CA ASP A 34 -4.92 3.19 9.07
C ASP A 34 -6.28 2.50 9.15
N VAL A 35 -6.32 1.24 8.73
CA VAL A 35 -7.57 0.48 8.69
C VAL A 35 -7.99 -0.04 10.06
N SER A 36 -7.13 0.09 11.07
CA SER A 36 -7.50 -0.31 12.44
C SER A 36 -8.42 0.72 13.10
N SER A 37 -8.44 1.95 12.60
CA SER A 37 -9.25 3.03 13.15
C SER A 37 -10.36 3.51 12.22
N ASP A 38 -10.47 2.95 11.02
CA ASP A 38 -11.46 3.37 10.03
C ASP A 38 -12.07 2.16 9.35
N MET A 39 -13.27 1.78 9.80
CA MET A 39 -13.95 0.60 9.28
C MET A 39 -14.38 0.74 7.83
N THR A 40 -14.71 1.95 7.40
CA THR A 40 -15.10 2.19 6.01
C THR A 40 -13.92 1.93 5.08
N ARG A 41 -12.74 2.42 5.45
CA ARG A 41 -11.53 2.20 4.64
C ARG A 41 -11.07 0.74 4.74
N ALA A 42 -11.29 0.07 5.87
CA ALA A 42 -10.99 -1.35 6.00
C ALA A 42 -11.84 -2.18 5.03
N ARG A 43 -13.12 -1.87 4.92
CA ARG A 43 -14.00 -2.54 3.95
C ARG A 43 -13.55 -2.28 2.52
N GLU A 44 -13.17 -1.06 2.22
CA GLU A 44 -12.62 -0.69 0.92
C GLU A 44 -11.42 -1.55 0.56
N MET A 45 -10.49 -1.71 1.50
CA MET A 45 -9.32 -2.56 1.33
C MET A 45 -9.70 -4.01 1.03
N ILE A 46 -10.65 -4.55 1.80
CA ILE A 46 -11.11 -5.93 1.63
C ILE A 46 -11.75 -6.12 0.26
N GLU A 47 -12.57 -5.17 -0.16
CA GLU A 47 -13.23 -5.23 -1.47
C GLU A 47 -12.22 -5.21 -2.61
N LYS A 48 -11.17 -4.39 -2.48
CA LYS A 48 -10.13 -4.27 -3.50
C LYS A 48 -9.20 -5.47 -3.54
N SER A 49 -8.85 -6.03 -2.39
CA SER A 49 -7.79 -7.04 -2.28
C SER A 49 -8.29 -8.45 -2.07
N GLY A 50 -9.51 -8.60 -1.59
CA GLY A 50 -10.07 -9.90 -1.25
C GLY A 50 -9.51 -10.48 0.04
N GLN A 51 -8.84 -9.67 0.87
CA GLN A 51 -8.26 -10.16 2.11
C GLN A 51 -8.25 -9.09 3.19
N TYR A 52 -8.00 -9.51 4.43
CA TYR A 52 -7.97 -8.64 5.61
C TYR A 52 -6.58 -8.14 5.96
N GLY A 53 -5.54 -8.83 5.53
CA GLY A 53 -4.17 -8.54 5.97
C GLY A 53 -3.59 -7.26 5.40
N VAL A 54 -2.60 -6.71 6.08
CA VAL A 54 -1.87 -5.50 5.67
C VAL A 54 -0.39 -5.84 5.52
N PRO A 55 0.38 -5.09 4.73
CA PRO A 55 -0.07 -3.96 3.92
C PRO A 55 -0.82 -4.40 2.67
N VAL A 56 -1.72 -3.54 2.20
CA VAL A 56 -2.28 -3.62 0.86
C VAL A 56 -1.98 -2.30 0.19
N ILE A 57 -1.44 -2.34 -1.01
CA ILE A 57 -1.01 -1.14 -1.72
C ILE A 57 -1.76 -1.03 -3.03
N ASP A 58 -2.41 0.12 -3.23
CA ASP A 58 -3.13 0.42 -4.46
C ASP A 58 -2.27 1.38 -5.27
N ILE A 59 -1.80 0.94 -6.42
CA ILE A 59 -0.98 1.77 -7.32
C ILE A 59 -1.76 1.96 -8.61
N ASP A 60 -2.33 3.13 -8.78
CA ASP A 60 -3.13 3.49 -9.96
C ASP A 60 -4.26 2.49 -10.24
N GLY A 61 -4.87 1.97 -9.17
CA GLY A 61 -5.94 0.98 -9.25
C GLY A 61 -5.49 -0.46 -9.28
N LYS A 62 -4.19 -0.71 -9.33
CA LYS A 62 -3.63 -2.07 -9.31
C LYS A 62 -3.22 -2.44 -7.88
N ILE A 63 -3.68 -3.61 -7.44
CA ILE A 63 -3.54 -4.00 -6.03
C ILE A 63 -2.33 -4.90 -5.85
N VAL A 64 -1.50 -4.53 -4.86
CA VAL A 64 -0.37 -5.33 -4.42
C VAL A 64 -0.65 -5.77 -2.99
N ILE A 65 -0.58 -7.08 -2.75
CA ILE A 65 -0.83 -7.67 -1.44
C ILE A 65 0.51 -7.95 -0.78
N GLY A 66 0.69 -7.41 0.42
CA GLY A 66 1.94 -7.52 1.14
C GLY A 66 3.00 -6.61 0.55
N PHE A 67 4.24 -6.76 1.03
CA PHE A 67 5.36 -6.02 0.46
C PHE A 67 6.01 -6.84 -0.65
N ASP A 68 5.42 -6.78 -1.81
CA ASP A 68 5.97 -7.41 -3.02
C ASP A 68 6.79 -6.36 -3.76
N ARG A 69 8.06 -6.26 -3.41
CA ARG A 69 8.95 -5.20 -3.90
C ARG A 69 9.06 -5.21 -5.41
N ALA A 70 9.21 -6.37 -6.02
CA ALA A 70 9.37 -6.47 -7.47
C ALA A 70 8.14 -5.93 -8.20
N ARG A 71 6.96 -6.29 -7.71
CA ARG A 71 5.70 -5.83 -8.31
C ARG A 71 5.50 -4.33 -8.10
N ILE A 72 5.80 -3.84 -6.89
CA ILE A 72 5.71 -2.41 -6.59
C ILE A 72 6.63 -1.62 -7.52
N ASP A 73 7.86 -2.04 -7.64
CA ASP A 73 8.84 -1.35 -8.48
C ASP A 73 8.44 -1.38 -9.94
N SER A 74 7.91 -2.52 -10.40
CA SER A 74 7.43 -2.65 -11.77
C SER A 74 6.27 -1.70 -12.07
N LEU A 75 5.29 -1.63 -11.16
CA LEU A 75 4.13 -0.77 -11.35
C LEU A 75 4.48 0.72 -11.27
N LEU A 76 5.51 1.07 -10.51
CA LEU A 76 5.95 2.46 -10.35
C LEU A 76 7.05 2.85 -11.35
N GLY A 77 7.56 1.91 -12.11
CA GLY A 77 8.63 2.18 -13.04
C GLY A 77 9.98 2.42 -12.36
N LEU A 78 10.22 1.82 -11.21
CA LEU A 78 11.44 2.01 -10.43
C LEU A 78 12.52 0.99 -10.84
N GLY A 79 12.79 0.90 -12.06
CA GLY A 79 13.89 0.12 -12.59
C GLY A 79 14.05 -1.28 -12.11
#